data_c492ce0a072d5c304680efb2c110403e
#
_entry.id   c492ce0a072d5c304680efb2c110403e
#
_cell.length_a   1.000
_cell.length_b   1.000
_cell.length_c   1.000
_cell.angle_alpha   90.00
_cell.angle_beta   90.00
_cell.angle_gamma   90.00
#
_symmetry.space_group_name_H-M   'P 1'
#
loop_
_entity.id
_entity.type
_entity.pdbx_description
1 polymer ?
#
loop_
_entity_poly.entity_id
_entity_poly.type
_entity_poly.pdbx_seq_one_letter_code
_entity_poly.pdbx_strand_id
1 'polypeptide(L)'
;MKNHSFIFFCYNGFMKKIIITATAESIEQVEELLEADVDRIYVGEKNYGLRLPHNFSLDELTRISDLVHQAGKELTVAVNALMHQEMMDKIKPYLDFLQEIEADYITVGDAGVFYVLQRDGYKLKTIYDASTMVTSSRQINFWAKNAGVSEAVLAREIPSAELFKMPEILEIPAEVLVYGASVIHHSKRPLLQNYYNFTHIDDEKTRERDLFLAEPSDPQSHYSIFEDNHGTHIFANNDLDLMTKLIELVNHGFCHWKLEGLYTPGHNFVEIAKIFVEARDLIEAGKFSSDQAFVLDEAIHKLHPKNRFLDTGFYDYDPDMVK
;
A
#
# COMPACT_ATOMS: atom_id res chain seq x y z
N MET A 1 -6.73 35.81 -17.78
CA MET A 1 -6.65 35.31 -16.40
C MET A 1 -8.05 34.92 -15.95
N LYS A 2 -8.40 33.64 -16.05
CA LYS A 2 -9.66 33.12 -15.53
C LYS A 2 -9.31 32.48 -14.17
N ASN A 3 -9.81 33.08 -13.09
CA ASN A 3 -9.80 32.48 -11.77
C ASN A 3 -10.57 31.15 -11.85
N HIS A 4 -9.87 30.03 -11.82
CA HIS A 4 -10.48 28.76 -11.54
C HIS A 4 -10.71 28.70 -10.03
N SER A 5 -11.92 29.04 -9.61
CA SER A 5 -12.42 28.70 -8.29
C SER A 5 -12.39 27.19 -8.17
N PHE A 6 -11.51 26.65 -7.32
CA PHE A 6 -11.50 25.24 -6.95
C PHE A 6 -12.84 24.92 -6.28
N ILE A 7 -13.72 24.23 -7.00
CA ILE A 7 -14.97 23.73 -6.45
C ILE A 7 -14.61 22.43 -5.74
N PHE A 8 -14.52 22.49 -4.41
CA PHE A 8 -14.47 21.30 -3.58
C PHE A 8 -15.79 20.55 -3.75
N PHE A 9 -15.80 19.45 -4.44
CA PHE A 9 -16.97 18.58 -4.54
C PHE A 9 -17.12 17.79 -3.24
N CYS A 10 -17.91 18.36 -2.34
CA CYS A 10 -18.47 17.63 -1.19
C CYS A 10 -19.63 16.77 -1.67
N TYR A 11 -19.52 15.45 -1.65
CA TYR A 11 -20.70 14.61 -1.62
C TYR A 11 -21.37 14.84 -0.25
N ASN A 12 -22.53 15.51 -0.23
CA ASN A 12 -23.28 15.96 0.97
C ASN A 12 -22.67 17.10 1.82
N GLY A 13 -21.85 17.99 1.27
CA GLY A 13 -21.48 19.23 1.97
C GLY A 13 -20.40 19.11 3.05
N PHE A 14 -19.78 17.95 3.26
CA PHE A 14 -18.67 17.73 4.18
C PHE A 14 -17.46 17.18 3.43
N MET A 15 -16.27 17.74 3.64
CA MET A 15 -15.02 17.12 3.21
C MET A 15 -14.89 15.78 3.93
N LYS A 16 -14.63 14.70 3.18
CA LYS A 16 -14.22 13.44 3.80
C LYS A 16 -12.82 13.65 4.39
N LYS A 17 -12.62 13.20 5.63
CA LYS A 17 -11.29 13.18 6.25
C LYS A 17 -10.33 12.39 5.36
N ILE A 18 -9.15 12.93 5.14
CA ILE A 18 -8.07 12.21 4.46
C ILE A 18 -7.41 11.28 5.48
N ILE A 19 -7.21 10.02 5.11
CA ILE A 19 -6.58 8.98 5.93
C ILE A 19 -5.26 8.60 5.28
N ILE A 20 -4.18 8.68 6.03
CA ILE A 20 -2.84 8.25 5.58
C ILE A 20 -2.49 6.94 6.28
N THR A 21 -2.30 5.88 5.49
CA THR A 21 -1.79 4.58 5.92
C THR A 21 -0.29 4.50 5.59
N ALA A 22 0.58 4.21 6.55
CA ALA A 22 2.01 4.01 6.31
C ALA A 22 2.47 2.63 6.77
N THR A 23 3.35 1.99 5.97
CA THR A 23 4.06 0.79 6.38
C THR A 23 5.16 1.13 7.39
N ALA A 24 5.59 0.16 8.22
CA ALA A 24 6.69 0.36 9.15
C ALA A 24 7.68 -0.81 9.09
N GLU A 25 8.97 -0.52 9.33
CA GLU A 25 10.06 -1.50 9.32
C GLU A 25 10.61 -1.83 10.72
N SER A 26 10.26 -1.05 11.73
CA SER A 26 10.65 -1.29 13.12
C SER A 26 9.64 -0.66 14.08
N ILE A 27 9.73 -1.01 15.37
CA ILE A 27 8.88 -0.42 16.42
C ILE A 27 9.22 1.07 16.60
N GLU A 28 10.49 1.42 16.51
CA GLU A 28 10.96 2.80 16.59
C GLU A 28 10.36 3.63 15.44
N GLN A 29 10.32 3.08 14.23
CA GLN A 29 9.69 3.77 13.10
C GLN A 29 8.17 3.89 13.27
N VAL A 30 7.51 2.92 13.93
CA VAL A 30 6.08 3.07 14.30
C VAL A 30 5.90 4.28 15.23
N GLU A 31 6.72 4.41 16.28
CA GLU A 31 6.67 5.56 17.20
C GLU A 31 6.87 6.90 16.44
N GLU A 32 7.87 6.98 15.56
CA GLU A 32 8.14 8.19 14.75
C GLU A 32 6.99 8.51 13.76
N LEU A 33 6.36 7.51 13.15
CA LEU A 33 5.21 7.70 12.25
C LEU A 33 3.95 8.16 13.01
N LEU A 34 3.75 7.68 14.24
CA LEU A 34 2.66 8.14 15.12
C LEU A 34 2.89 9.61 15.55
N GLU A 35 4.13 9.97 15.88
CA GLU A 35 4.52 11.36 16.15
C GLU A 35 4.35 12.28 14.93
N ALA A 36 4.54 11.73 13.71
CA ALA A 36 4.30 12.43 12.45
C ALA A 36 2.81 12.60 12.11
N ASP A 37 1.89 12.13 12.98
CA ASP A 37 0.43 12.21 12.82
C ASP A 37 -0.12 11.41 11.63
N VAL A 38 0.53 10.28 11.26
CA VAL A 38 -0.03 9.29 10.37
C VAL A 38 -1.30 8.69 11.00
N ASP A 39 -2.35 8.44 10.21
CA ASP A 39 -3.64 7.99 10.74
C ASP A 39 -3.67 6.48 11.00
N ARG A 40 -2.94 5.69 10.20
CA ARG A 40 -2.99 4.23 10.23
C ARG A 40 -1.61 3.61 10.00
N ILE A 41 -1.23 2.68 10.86
CA ILE A 41 0.01 1.91 10.74
C ILE A 41 -0.28 0.56 10.08
N TYR A 42 0.50 0.20 9.05
CA TYR A 42 0.38 -1.04 8.31
C TYR A 42 1.61 -1.92 8.55
N VAL A 43 1.39 -3.07 9.19
CA VAL A 43 2.42 -4.05 9.56
C VAL A 43 1.93 -5.48 9.29
N GLY A 44 2.75 -6.48 9.55
CA GLY A 44 2.32 -7.86 9.44
C GLY A 44 3.40 -8.88 9.78
N GLU A 45 3.01 -10.15 9.74
CA GLU A 45 3.83 -11.31 10.06
C GLU A 45 4.24 -12.03 8.76
N LYS A 46 5.38 -12.69 8.80
CA LYS A 46 6.07 -13.31 7.66
C LYS A 46 5.21 -14.27 6.82
N ASN A 47 4.31 -15.05 7.46
CA ASN A 47 3.58 -16.08 6.73
C ASN A 47 2.30 -15.56 6.07
N TYR A 48 1.73 -14.45 6.57
CA TYR A 48 0.42 -13.98 6.15
C TYR A 48 0.43 -12.64 5.42
N GLY A 49 1.51 -11.84 5.58
CA GLY A 49 1.66 -10.55 4.91
C GLY A 49 2.59 -10.60 3.70
N LEU A 50 2.24 -9.88 2.63
CA LEU A 50 3.07 -9.75 1.43
C LEU A 50 3.85 -8.44 1.41
N ARG A 51 5.13 -8.52 0.99
CA ARG A 51 5.97 -7.36 0.65
C ARG A 51 6.06 -6.31 1.76
N LEU A 52 6.16 -6.77 2.99
CA LEU A 52 6.33 -5.89 4.15
C LEU A 52 7.77 -5.36 4.23
N PRO A 53 8.00 -4.12 4.68
CA PRO A 53 9.34 -3.62 5.00
C PRO A 53 10.04 -4.51 6.03
N HIS A 54 9.31 -4.95 7.06
CA HIS A 54 9.75 -5.89 8.09
C HIS A 54 8.65 -6.91 8.43
N ASN A 55 9.07 -8.09 8.87
CA ASN A 55 8.17 -9.15 9.33
C ASN A 55 8.19 -9.19 10.86
N PHE A 56 7.16 -8.68 11.50
CA PHE A 56 7.06 -8.62 12.95
C PHE A 56 6.67 -9.96 13.56
N SER A 57 7.21 -10.28 14.73
CA SER A 57 6.74 -11.38 15.58
C SER A 57 5.39 -11.04 16.22
N LEU A 58 4.71 -12.04 16.76
CA LEU A 58 3.43 -11.81 17.45
C LEU A 58 3.57 -10.90 18.68
N ASP A 59 4.68 -11.03 19.43
CA ASP A 59 4.97 -10.17 20.59
C ASP A 59 5.18 -8.70 20.16
N GLU A 60 5.87 -8.48 19.04
CA GLU A 60 6.06 -7.14 18.45
C GLU A 60 4.74 -6.56 17.95
N LEU A 61 3.89 -7.37 17.29
CA LEU A 61 2.56 -6.94 16.86
C LEU A 61 1.68 -6.53 18.03
N THR A 62 1.75 -7.25 19.16
CA THR A 62 1.05 -6.86 20.40
C THR A 62 1.54 -5.50 20.89
N ARG A 63 2.85 -5.30 20.96
CA ARG A 63 3.43 -4.01 21.37
C ARG A 63 3.06 -2.87 20.42
N ILE A 64 3.06 -3.13 19.11
CA ILE A 64 2.66 -2.15 18.10
C ILE A 64 1.18 -1.77 18.27
N SER A 65 0.31 -2.75 18.54
CA SER A 65 -1.12 -2.49 18.81
C SER A 65 -1.30 -1.54 20.00
N ASP A 66 -0.61 -1.81 21.12
CA ASP A 66 -0.65 -0.94 22.29
C ASP A 66 -0.21 0.49 21.98
N LEU A 67 0.90 0.66 21.24
CA LEU A 67 1.42 1.97 20.87
C LEU A 67 0.44 2.75 19.96
N VAL A 68 -0.10 2.09 18.95
CA VAL A 68 -1.04 2.69 17.98
C VAL A 68 -2.32 3.13 18.68
N HIS A 69 -2.89 2.28 19.52
CA HIS A 69 -4.11 2.60 20.27
C HIS A 69 -3.90 3.67 21.34
N GLN A 70 -2.74 3.69 22.03
CA GLN A 70 -2.38 4.78 22.94
C GLN A 70 -2.29 6.13 22.25
N ALA A 71 -1.85 6.15 20.98
CA ALA A 71 -1.82 7.35 20.16
C ALA A 71 -3.21 7.73 19.56
N GLY A 72 -4.24 6.89 19.77
CA GLY A 72 -5.58 7.09 19.22
C GLY A 72 -5.63 6.92 17.69
N LYS A 73 -4.72 6.09 17.14
CA LYS A 73 -4.60 5.78 15.71
C LYS A 73 -5.11 4.35 15.42
N GLU A 74 -5.12 3.95 14.14
CA GLU A 74 -5.64 2.65 13.70
C GLU A 74 -4.50 1.70 13.30
N LEU A 75 -4.63 0.42 13.69
CA LEU A 75 -3.74 -0.66 13.30
C LEU A 75 -4.34 -1.49 12.16
N THR A 76 -3.61 -1.60 11.05
CA THR A 76 -3.92 -2.53 9.98
C THR A 76 -2.87 -3.63 9.92
N VAL A 77 -3.30 -4.88 9.95
CA VAL A 77 -2.39 -6.04 9.86
C VAL A 77 -2.58 -6.75 8.53
N ALA A 78 -1.46 -7.04 7.85
CA ALA A 78 -1.44 -7.72 6.57
C ALA A 78 -1.81 -9.21 6.72
N VAL A 79 -2.85 -9.65 6.01
CA VAL A 79 -3.27 -11.05 5.82
C VAL A 79 -3.54 -11.29 4.32
N ASN A 80 -2.80 -10.60 3.46
CA ASN A 80 -3.02 -10.54 2.02
C ASN A 80 -2.18 -11.55 1.21
N ALA A 81 -1.51 -12.50 1.88
CA ALA A 81 -0.82 -13.59 1.20
C ALA A 81 -1.80 -14.50 0.44
N LEU A 82 -1.30 -15.12 -0.64
CA LEU A 82 -2.03 -16.21 -1.31
C LEU A 82 -1.97 -17.46 -0.45
N MET A 83 -3.12 -17.93 0.02
CA MET A 83 -3.23 -19.02 0.98
C MET A 83 -3.22 -20.39 0.29
N HIS A 84 -2.12 -21.13 0.41
CA HIS A 84 -2.12 -22.54 0.11
C HIS A 84 -2.78 -23.34 1.25
N GLN A 85 -3.21 -24.57 0.98
CA GLN A 85 -3.95 -25.40 1.93
C GLN A 85 -3.26 -25.49 3.30
N GLU A 86 -1.94 -25.68 3.33
CA GLU A 86 -1.16 -25.76 4.57
C GLU A 86 -1.24 -24.47 5.41
N MET A 87 -1.30 -23.31 4.76
CA MET A 87 -1.47 -22.03 5.43
C MET A 87 -2.91 -21.83 5.94
N MET A 88 -3.90 -22.25 5.13
CA MET A 88 -5.30 -22.21 5.53
C MET A 88 -5.58 -23.06 6.76
N ASP A 89 -4.91 -24.21 6.92
CA ASP A 89 -5.05 -25.05 8.09
C ASP A 89 -4.53 -24.36 9.40
N LYS A 90 -3.67 -23.37 9.23
CA LYS A 90 -3.04 -22.60 10.34
C LYS A 90 -3.60 -21.19 10.53
N ILE A 91 -4.52 -20.72 9.66
CA ILE A 91 -4.99 -19.32 9.66
C ILE A 91 -5.78 -18.98 10.94
N LYS A 92 -6.55 -19.94 11.46
CA LYS A 92 -7.45 -19.69 12.60
C LYS A 92 -6.73 -19.17 13.84
N PRO A 93 -5.66 -19.83 14.37
CA PRO A 93 -4.92 -19.29 15.51
C PRO A 93 -4.38 -17.87 15.28
N TYR A 94 -4.03 -17.52 14.06
CA TYR A 94 -3.56 -16.19 13.73
C TYR A 94 -4.71 -15.16 13.74
N LEU A 95 -5.87 -15.51 13.21
CA LEU A 95 -7.05 -14.64 13.28
C LEU A 95 -7.56 -14.46 14.73
N ASP A 96 -7.49 -15.52 15.54
CA ASP A 96 -7.78 -15.45 16.99
C ASP A 96 -6.84 -14.44 17.68
N PHE A 97 -5.54 -14.51 17.39
CA PHE A 97 -4.53 -13.57 17.88
C PHE A 97 -4.80 -12.12 17.41
N LEU A 98 -5.10 -11.92 16.13
CA LEU A 98 -5.39 -10.57 15.61
C LEU A 98 -6.63 -9.94 16.25
N GLN A 99 -7.62 -10.77 16.60
CA GLN A 99 -8.79 -10.33 17.35
C GLN A 99 -8.47 -10.03 18.83
N GLU A 100 -7.54 -10.78 19.44
CA GLU A 100 -7.09 -10.58 20.82
C GLU A 100 -6.32 -9.25 20.98
N ILE A 101 -5.45 -8.91 20.01
CA ILE A 101 -4.72 -7.63 20.01
C ILE A 101 -5.57 -6.45 19.51
N GLU A 102 -6.85 -6.67 19.25
CA GLU A 102 -7.81 -5.66 18.80
C GLU A 102 -7.36 -4.95 17.49
N ALA A 103 -6.75 -5.68 16.52
CA ALA A 103 -6.41 -5.10 15.21
C ALA A 103 -7.66 -4.43 14.60
N ASP A 104 -7.57 -3.13 14.25
CA ASP A 104 -8.70 -2.38 13.70
C ASP A 104 -9.11 -2.89 12.33
N TYR A 105 -8.12 -3.21 11.51
CA TYR A 105 -8.31 -3.77 10.18
C TYR A 105 -7.31 -4.89 9.90
N ILE A 106 -7.74 -5.79 9.03
CA ILE A 106 -6.84 -6.74 8.35
C ILE A 106 -7.01 -6.61 6.84
N THR A 107 -5.90 -6.64 6.09
CA THR A 107 -5.99 -6.73 4.63
C THR A 107 -6.13 -8.17 4.20
N VAL A 108 -7.09 -8.47 3.33
CA VAL A 108 -7.38 -9.84 2.88
C VAL A 108 -7.46 -9.87 1.36
N GLY A 109 -6.70 -10.79 0.74
CA GLY A 109 -6.74 -11.03 -0.71
C GLY A 109 -7.35 -12.39 -1.10
N ASP A 110 -7.36 -13.35 -0.19
CA ASP A 110 -7.78 -14.73 -0.45
C ASP A 110 -9.23 -14.98 -0.03
N ALA A 111 -10.03 -15.53 -0.95
CA ALA A 111 -11.45 -15.86 -0.71
C ALA A 111 -11.66 -16.89 0.43
N GLY A 112 -10.68 -17.78 0.66
CA GLY A 112 -10.72 -18.76 1.75
C GLY A 112 -10.65 -18.09 3.12
N VAL A 113 -9.88 -17.01 3.26
CA VAL A 113 -9.81 -16.23 4.51
C VAL A 113 -11.14 -15.55 4.78
N PHE A 114 -11.78 -14.92 3.78
CA PHE A 114 -13.13 -14.36 3.94
C PHE A 114 -14.14 -15.41 4.37
N TYR A 115 -14.07 -16.62 3.80
CA TYR A 115 -14.93 -17.74 4.20
C TYR A 115 -14.74 -18.10 5.68
N VAL A 116 -13.49 -18.22 6.17
CA VAL A 116 -13.20 -18.52 7.57
C VAL A 116 -13.72 -17.41 8.49
N LEU A 117 -13.47 -16.15 8.15
CA LEU A 117 -13.95 -15.00 8.92
C LEU A 117 -15.47 -15.01 9.13
N GLN A 118 -16.22 -15.27 8.05
CA GLN A 118 -17.69 -15.32 8.10
C GLN A 118 -18.19 -16.56 8.84
N ARG A 119 -17.66 -17.76 8.51
CA ARG A 119 -18.09 -19.02 9.10
C ARG A 119 -17.92 -19.03 10.62
N ASP A 120 -16.78 -18.51 11.10
CA ASP A 120 -16.41 -18.56 12.54
C ASP A 120 -16.83 -17.29 13.29
N GLY A 121 -17.40 -16.29 12.59
CA GLY A 121 -18.00 -15.10 13.18
C GLY A 121 -17.04 -14.07 13.76
N TYR A 122 -15.84 -13.93 13.16
CA TYR A 122 -14.86 -12.91 13.54
C TYR A 122 -15.40 -11.49 13.39
N LYS A 123 -14.93 -10.59 14.26
CA LYS A 123 -15.32 -9.16 14.26
C LYS A 123 -14.30 -8.24 13.61
N LEU A 124 -13.21 -8.79 13.10
CA LEU A 124 -12.16 -8.05 12.39
C LEU A 124 -12.73 -7.34 11.16
N LYS A 125 -12.51 -6.04 11.07
CA LYS A 125 -12.85 -5.30 9.85
C LYS A 125 -11.87 -5.68 8.75
N THR A 126 -12.36 -5.84 7.54
CA THR A 126 -11.53 -6.30 6.42
C THR A 126 -11.38 -5.22 5.35
N ILE A 127 -10.16 -5.10 4.83
CA ILE A 127 -9.80 -4.33 3.65
C ILE A 127 -9.47 -5.33 2.53
N TYR A 128 -10.11 -5.22 1.39
CA TYR A 128 -9.83 -6.10 0.25
C TYR A 128 -8.54 -5.67 -0.45
N ASP A 129 -7.51 -6.52 -0.38
CA ASP A 129 -6.20 -6.31 -1.02
C ASP A 129 -5.75 -7.57 -1.76
N ALA A 130 -6.16 -7.70 -3.00
CA ALA A 130 -5.72 -8.75 -3.93
C ALA A 130 -4.70 -8.22 -4.94
N SER A 131 -3.88 -7.26 -4.58
CA SER A 131 -2.82 -6.64 -5.40
C SER A 131 -3.36 -6.18 -6.78
N THR A 132 -2.77 -6.66 -7.87
CA THR A 132 -3.11 -6.30 -9.26
C THR A 132 -4.53 -6.69 -9.69
N MET A 133 -5.25 -7.49 -8.91
CA MET A 133 -6.61 -7.92 -9.27
C MET A 133 -7.72 -6.95 -8.82
N VAL A 134 -7.42 -5.90 -8.02
CA VAL A 134 -8.43 -4.97 -7.48
C VAL A 134 -8.60 -3.79 -8.44
N THR A 135 -9.25 -4.02 -9.58
CA THR A 135 -9.34 -3.04 -10.68
C THR A 135 -10.77 -2.59 -11.02
N SER A 136 -11.79 -3.17 -10.39
CA SER A 136 -13.18 -2.93 -10.79
C SER A 136 -14.08 -2.59 -9.60
N SER A 137 -14.82 -1.49 -9.69
CA SER A 137 -15.82 -1.09 -8.68
C SER A 137 -16.87 -2.18 -8.42
N ARG A 138 -17.26 -2.92 -9.46
CA ARG A 138 -18.26 -4.00 -9.32
C ARG A 138 -17.72 -5.19 -8.52
N GLN A 139 -16.44 -5.51 -8.70
CA GLN A 139 -15.75 -6.55 -7.93
C GLN A 139 -15.64 -6.13 -6.46
N ILE A 140 -15.26 -4.89 -6.20
CA ILE A 140 -15.13 -4.33 -4.85
C ILE A 140 -16.48 -4.36 -4.15
N ASN A 141 -17.55 -3.87 -4.78
CA ASN A 141 -18.90 -3.90 -4.24
C ASN A 141 -19.43 -5.32 -4.01
N PHE A 142 -19.01 -6.29 -4.86
CA PHE A 142 -19.35 -7.69 -4.62
C PHE A 142 -18.77 -8.19 -3.28
N TRP A 143 -17.50 -7.88 -3.00
CA TRP A 143 -16.88 -8.26 -1.73
C TRP A 143 -17.45 -7.48 -0.54
N ALA A 144 -17.72 -6.19 -0.69
CA ALA A 144 -18.41 -5.40 0.33
C ALA A 144 -19.75 -6.03 0.72
N LYS A 145 -20.58 -6.41 -0.26
CA LYS A 145 -21.89 -6.98 -0.04
C LYS A 145 -21.84 -8.42 0.50
N ASN A 146 -20.93 -9.26 0.00
CA ASN A 146 -20.95 -10.70 0.28
C ASN A 146 -19.99 -11.11 1.40
N ALA A 147 -18.94 -10.33 1.66
CA ALA A 147 -17.96 -10.61 2.70
C ALA A 147 -17.85 -9.52 3.78
N GLY A 148 -18.65 -8.44 3.68
CA GLY A 148 -18.63 -7.36 4.66
C GLY A 148 -17.33 -6.53 4.63
N VAL A 149 -16.65 -6.51 3.48
CA VAL A 149 -15.44 -5.70 3.28
C VAL A 149 -15.78 -4.22 3.46
N SER A 150 -14.99 -3.51 4.25
CA SER A 150 -15.22 -2.12 4.62
C SER A 150 -14.44 -1.12 3.75
N GLU A 151 -13.37 -1.57 3.09
CA GLU A 151 -12.47 -0.76 2.27
C GLU A 151 -11.74 -1.64 1.26
N ALA A 152 -11.20 -1.08 0.17
CA ALA A 152 -10.38 -1.81 -0.79
C ALA A 152 -9.08 -1.07 -1.12
N VAL A 153 -7.98 -1.79 -1.28
CA VAL A 153 -6.72 -1.27 -1.82
C VAL A 153 -6.74 -1.45 -3.33
N LEU A 154 -6.69 -0.35 -4.08
CA LEU A 154 -6.73 -0.41 -5.55
C LEU A 154 -5.42 -0.92 -6.14
N ALA A 155 -5.53 -1.60 -7.27
CA ALA A 155 -4.37 -1.95 -8.08
C ALA A 155 -3.65 -0.67 -8.56
N ARG A 156 -2.33 -0.72 -8.60
CA ARG A 156 -1.46 0.41 -8.94
C ARG A 156 -1.37 0.67 -10.44
N GLU A 157 -1.99 -0.20 -11.23
CA GLU A 157 -1.95 -0.18 -12.70
C GLU A 157 -3.19 0.49 -13.31
N ILE A 158 -4.06 1.13 -12.50
CA ILE A 158 -5.26 1.80 -12.95
C ILE A 158 -4.92 3.23 -13.38
N PRO A 159 -5.04 3.59 -14.69
CA PRO A 159 -4.86 4.97 -15.13
C PRO A 159 -5.91 5.91 -14.52
N SER A 160 -5.55 7.18 -14.32
CA SER A 160 -6.45 8.19 -13.73
C SER A 160 -7.78 8.32 -14.47
N ALA A 161 -7.77 8.20 -15.80
CA ALA A 161 -8.98 8.25 -16.62
C ALA A 161 -9.98 7.10 -16.35
N GLU A 162 -9.52 5.94 -15.85
CA GLU A 162 -10.38 4.84 -15.37
C GLU A 162 -10.68 4.99 -13.87
N LEU A 163 -9.67 5.37 -13.09
CA LEU A 163 -9.78 5.59 -11.65
C LEU A 163 -10.94 6.55 -11.33
N PHE A 164 -11.04 7.68 -12.04
CA PHE A 164 -12.04 8.71 -11.80
C PHE A 164 -13.48 8.35 -12.17
N LYS A 165 -13.68 7.22 -12.85
CA LYS A 165 -15.01 6.66 -13.11
C LYS A 165 -15.49 5.73 -11.99
N MET A 166 -14.56 5.24 -11.15
CA MET A 166 -14.90 4.28 -10.10
C MET A 166 -15.83 4.83 -9.01
N PRO A 167 -15.66 6.08 -8.52
CA PRO A 167 -16.49 6.64 -7.44
C PRO A 167 -17.98 6.72 -7.75
N GLU A 168 -18.37 6.77 -9.02
CA GLU A 168 -19.78 6.74 -9.42
C GLU A 168 -20.49 5.43 -9.04
N ILE A 169 -19.72 4.36 -8.83
CA ILE A 169 -20.23 3.00 -8.62
C ILE A 169 -19.80 2.46 -7.24
N LEU A 170 -18.64 2.89 -6.72
CA LEU A 170 -18.09 2.39 -5.46
C LEU A 170 -19.03 2.67 -4.28
N GLU A 171 -19.31 1.63 -3.49
CA GLU A 171 -20.15 1.69 -2.28
C GLU A 171 -19.32 1.80 -0.99
N ILE A 172 -18.02 1.55 -1.06
CA ILE A 172 -17.06 1.62 0.05
C ILE A 172 -15.83 2.45 -0.33
N PRO A 173 -15.08 3.00 0.64
CA PRO A 173 -13.83 3.69 0.38
C PRO A 173 -12.81 2.83 -0.35
N ALA A 174 -11.94 3.49 -1.12
CA ALA A 174 -10.82 2.85 -1.80
C ALA A 174 -9.52 3.58 -1.48
N GLU A 175 -8.50 2.81 -1.07
CA GLU A 175 -7.14 3.27 -0.79
C GLU A 175 -6.31 3.24 -2.07
N VAL A 176 -5.58 4.33 -2.31
CA VAL A 176 -4.67 4.50 -3.45
C VAL A 176 -3.24 4.60 -2.91
N LEU A 177 -2.30 3.84 -3.51
CA LEU A 177 -0.89 4.08 -3.28
C LEU A 177 -0.53 5.46 -3.85
N VAL A 178 0.06 6.32 -3.03
CA VAL A 178 0.51 7.66 -3.44
C VAL A 178 2.03 7.83 -3.36
N TYR A 179 2.73 6.94 -2.64
CA TYR A 179 4.18 6.91 -2.58
C TYR A 179 4.70 5.49 -2.35
N GLY A 180 5.77 5.13 -3.08
CA GLY A 180 6.59 3.93 -2.86
C GLY A 180 6.59 2.95 -4.02
N ALA A 181 7.20 1.79 -3.81
CA ALA A 181 7.46 0.82 -4.86
C ALA A 181 6.18 0.14 -5.38
N SER A 182 6.01 0.13 -6.70
CA SER A 182 4.91 -0.56 -7.38
C SER A 182 5.31 -1.98 -7.78
N VAL A 183 4.67 -3.00 -7.16
CA VAL A 183 4.83 -4.38 -7.61
C VAL A 183 4.16 -4.56 -8.96
N ILE A 184 4.89 -5.15 -9.92
CA ILE A 184 4.39 -5.44 -11.28
C ILE A 184 4.28 -6.94 -11.56
N HIS A 185 4.96 -7.78 -10.76
CA HIS A 185 4.89 -9.23 -10.92
C HIS A 185 5.05 -9.93 -9.57
N HIS A 186 4.26 -10.98 -9.38
CA HIS A 186 4.40 -11.91 -8.26
C HIS A 186 4.22 -13.35 -8.76
N SER A 187 5.16 -14.22 -8.39
CA SER A 187 5.09 -15.64 -8.69
C SER A 187 5.45 -16.46 -7.46
N LYS A 188 4.64 -17.45 -7.11
CA LYS A 188 4.97 -18.42 -6.04
C LYS A 188 6.22 -19.25 -6.34
N ARG A 189 6.68 -19.27 -7.60
CA ARG A 189 7.90 -20.00 -8.01
C ARG A 189 9.14 -19.24 -7.54
N PRO A 190 10.17 -19.96 -7.04
CA PRO A 190 11.45 -19.36 -6.66
C PRO A 190 12.29 -19.12 -7.93
N LEU A 191 12.02 -18.04 -8.66
CA LEU A 191 12.63 -17.76 -9.96
C LEU A 191 14.12 -17.41 -9.83
N LEU A 192 14.51 -16.67 -8.79
CA LEU A 192 15.91 -16.35 -8.51
C LEU A 192 16.70 -17.60 -8.15
N GLN A 193 16.20 -18.43 -7.23
CA GLN A 193 16.82 -19.68 -6.86
C GLN A 193 16.98 -20.61 -8.08
N ASN A 194 15.96 -20.70 -8.93
CA ASN A 194 16.02 -21.50 -10.15
C ASN A 194 17.07 -20.96 -11.14
N TYR A 195 17.19 -19.64 -11.27
CA TYR A 195 18.20 -19.00 -12.11
C TYR A 195 19.61 -19.30 -11.60
N TYR A 196 19.87 -19.14 -10.31
CA TYR A 196 21.18 -19.44 -9.72
C TYR A 196 21.54 -20.92 -9.84
N ASN A 197 20.59 -21.83 -9.62
CA ASN A 197 20.80 -23.27 -9.84
C ASN A 197 21.17 -23.58 -11.29
N PHE A 198 20.52 -22.94 -12.26
CA PHE A 198 20.78 -23.12 -13.68
C PHE A 198 22.15 -22.58 -14.10
N THR A 199 22.53 -21.42 -13.57
CA THR A 199 23.82 -20.76 -13.91
C THR A 199 25.00 -21.24 -13.07
N HIS A 200 24.77 -22.07 -12.05
CA HIS A 200 25.78 -22.53 -11.09
C HIS A 200 26.50 -21.40 -10.36
N ILE A 201 25.81 -20.28 -10.15
CA ILE A 201 26.27 -19.16 -9.33
C ILE A 201 25.80 -19.38 -7.88
N ASP A 202 26.60 -18.91 -6.91
CA ASP A 202 26.23 -18.96 -5.50
C ASP A 202 24.95 -18.14 -5.24
N ASP A 203 24.03 -18.70 -4.48
CA ASP A 203 22.68 -18.19 -4.24
C ASP A 203 22.50 -17.43 -2.92
N GLU A 204 23.60 -17.12 -2.22
CA GLU A 204 23.56 -16.40 -0.92
C GLU A 204 22.76 -15.08 -0.99
N LYS A 205 22.66 -14.50 -2.18
CA LYS A 205 22.00 -13.20 -2.42
C LYS A 205 20.54 -13.26 -2.83
N THR A 206 19.94 -14.43 -3.03
CA THR A 206 18.55 -14.54 -3.53
C THR A 206 17.52 -13.82 -2.67
N ARG A 207 17.80 -13.63 -1.38
CA ARG A 207 16.91 -13.00 -0.40
C ARG A 207 17.24 -11.54 -0.09
N GLU A 208 18.30 -11.01 -0.69
CA GLU A 208 18.64 -9.60 -0.56
C GLU A 208 17.67 -8.75 -1.38
N ARG A 209 17.38 -7.53 -0.93
CA ARG A 209 16.45 -6.61 -1.60
C ARG A 209 17.15 -5.62 -2.53
N ASP A 210 18.45 -5.71 -2.68
CA ASP A 210 19.27 -4.86 -3.55
C ASP A 210 19.50 -5.44 -4.95
N LEU A 211 18.90 -6.59 -5.26
CA LEU A 211 18.94 -7.20 -6.57
C LEU A 211 17.96 -6.51 -7.53
N PHE A 212 18.34 -6.43 -8.79
CA PHE A 212 17.48 -5.91 -9.86
C PHE A 212 17.70 -6.63 -11.19
N LEU A 213 16.66 -6.56 -12.02
CA LEU A 213 16.69 -6.96 -13.42
C LEU A 213 16.92 -5.72 -14.28
N ALA A 214 17.67 -5.86 -15.35
CA ALA A 214 17.80 -4.83 -16.38
C ALA A 214 17.39 -5.39 -17.74
N GLU A 215 16.81 -4.54 -18.58
CA GLU A 215 16.50 -4.92 -19.95
C GLU A 215 17.79 -4.93 -20.80
N PRO A 216 18.01 -5.94 -21.66
CA PRO A 216 19.18 -5.95 -22.55
C PRO A 216 19.24 -4.73 -23.49
N SER A 217 18.06 -4.17 -23.85
CA SER A 217 17.93 -2.99 -24.67
C SER A 217 18.09 -1.67 -23.91
N ASP A 218 17.89 -1.71 -22.59
CA ASP A 218 18.08 -0.60 -21.66
C ASP A 218 18.79 -1.05 -20.39
N PRO A 219 20.15 -1.11 -20.41
CA PRO A 219 20.93 -1.54 -19.25
C PRO A 219 20.83 -0.62 -18.02
N GLN A 220 20.22 0.56 -18.16
CA GLN A 220 19.96 1.49 -17.05
C GLN A 220 18.64 1.20 -16.34
N SER A 221 17.76 0.37 -16.92
CA SER A 221 16.53 -0.05 -16.26
C SER A 221 16.82 -0.83 -14.97
N HIS A 222 16.00 -0.63 -13.93
CA HIS A 222 16.27 -1.08 -12.56
C HIS A 222 15.03 -1.69 -11.91
N TYR A 223 14.57 -2.83 -12.46
CA TYR A 223 13.42 -3.56 -11.89
C TYR A 223 13.86 -4.34 -10.66
N SER A 224 13.60 -3.81 -9.48
CA SER A 224 13.95 -4.49 -8.23
C SER A 224 13.27 -5.84 -8.11
N ILE A 225 14.01 -6.85 -7.65
CA ILE A 225 13.55 -8.21 -7.49
C ILE A 225 14.04 -8.79 -6.18
N PHE A 226 13.18 -9.50 -5.46
CA PHE A 226 13.59 -10.34 -4.34
C PHE A 226 12.70 -11.59 -4.26
N GLU A 227 13.16 -12.55 -3.46
CA GLU A 227 12.48 -13.82 -3.22
C GLU A 227 12.32 -14.05 -1.72
N ASP A 228 11.13 -14.46 -1.30
CA ASP A 228 10.80 -14.82 0.08
C ASP A 228 9.97 -16.11 0.14
N ASN A 229 9.36 -16.41 1.30
CA ASN A 229 8.49 -17.60 1.46
C ASN A 229 7.19 -17.52 0.64
N HIS A 230 6.84 -16.36 0.09
CA HIS A 230 5.71 -16.18 -0.82
C HIS A 230 6.09 -16.30 -2.29
N GLY A 231 7.38 -16.43 -2.62
CA GLY A 231 7.93 -16.58 -3.95
C GLY A 231 8.70 -15.35 -4.41
N THR A 232 8.68 -15.08 -5.70
CA THR A 232 9.43 -14.01 -6.34
C THR A 232 8.54 -12.79 -6.59
N HIS A 233 9.04 -11.61 -6.21
CA HIS A 233 8.41 -10.31 -6.39
C HIS A 233 9.28 -9.43 -7.29
N ILE A 234 8.67 -8.81 -8.31
CA ILE A 234 9.33 -7.85 -9.20
C ILE A 234 8.58 -6.52 -9.12
N PHE A 235 9.32 -5.43 -9.04
CA PHE A 235 8.80 -4.07 -8.91
C PHE A 235 9.10 -3.26 -10.16
N ALA A 236 8.32 -2.22 -10.39
CA ALA A 236 8.52 -1.27 -11.48
C ALA A 236 9.92 -0.64 -11.41
N ASN A 237 10.39 -0.16 -12.54
CA ASN A 237 11.69 0.51 -12.66
C ASN A 237 11.78 1.75 -11.76
N ASN A 238 10.68 2.51 -11.66
CA ASN A 238 10.57 3.70 -10.82
C ASN A 238 9.58 3.46 -9.68
N ASP A 239 9.77 4.17 -8.57
CA ASP A 239 8.80 4.22 -7.50
C ASP A 239 7.76 5.29 -7.78
N LEU A 240 6.55 5.09 -7.24
CA LEU A 240 5.44 6.00 -7.43
C LEU A 240 5.57 7.23 -6.53
N ASP A 241 5.30 8.42 -7.08
CA ASP A 241 5.01 9.64 -6.34
C ASP A 241 3.83 10.38 -7.00
N LEU A 242 2.74 10.53 -6.24
CA LEU A 242 1.54 11.23 -6.66
C LEU A 242 1.33 12.56 -5.91
N MET A 243 2.38 13.16 -5.31
CA MET A 243 2.27 14.42 -4.56
C MET A 243 1.58 15.52 -5.38
N THR A 244 1.96 15.67 -6.63
CA THR A 244 1.37 16.68 -7.54
C THR A 244 -0.05 16.35 -8.01
N LYS A 245 -0.53 15.12 -7.75
CA LYS A 245 -1.85 14.60 -8.14
C LYS A 245 -2.85 14.53 -6.99
N LEU A 246 -2.43 14.80 -5.73
CA LEU A 246 -3.25 14.59 -4.53
C LEU A 246 -4.58 15.37 -4.58
N ILE A 247 -4.55 16.64 -5.03
CA ILE A 247 -5.79 17.44 -5.11
C ILE A 247 -6.77 16.86 -6.13
N GLU A 248 -6.27 16.28 -7.22
CA GLU A 248 -7.09 15.62 -8.23
C GLU A 248 -7.72 14.35 -7.67
N LEU A 249 -6.96 13.53 -6.94
CA LEU A 249 -7.46 12.35 -6.23
C LEU A 249 -8.57 12.70 -5.24
N VAL A 250 -8.35 13.71 -4.38
CA VAL A 250 -9.33 14.18 -3.39
C VAL A 250 -10.60 14.69 -4.05
N ASN A 251 -10.48 15.47 -5.13
CA ASN A 251 -11.62 15.99 -5.90
C ASN A 251 -12.51 14.88 -6.49
N HIS A 252 -11.92 13.69 -6.75
CA HIS A 252 -12.65 12.51 -7.19
C HIS A 252 -13.00 11.54 -6.04
N GLY A 253 -12.79 11.94 -4.77
CA GLY A 253 -13.23 11.19 -3.59
C GLY A 253 -12.25 10.12 -3.09
N PHE A 254 -11.01 10.07 -3.63
CA PHE A 254 -9.95 9.20 -3.14
C PHE A 254 -9.19 9.87 -1.99
N CYS A 255 -9.71 9.68 -0.78
CA CYS A 255 -9.18 10.27 0.45
C CYS A 255 -8.43 9.27 1.35
N HIS A 256 -8.23 8.02 0.91
CA HIS A 256 -7.42 7.03 1.63
C HIS A 256 -6.12 6.82 0.84
N TRP A 257 -5.00 7.23 1.45
CA TRP A 257 -3.69 7.24 0.83
C TRP A 257 -2.76 6.25 1.51
N LYS A 258 -2.03 5.48 0.71
CA LYS A 258 -1.02 4.56 1.21
C LYS A 258 0.39 5.04 0.87
N LEU A 259 1.26 4.97 1.88
CA LEU A 259 2.70 5.19 1.77
C LEU A 259 3.40 3.86 2.02
N GLU A 260 4.26 3.42 1.11
CA GLU A 260 5.04 2.20 1.23
C GLU A 260 6.53 2.47 1.33
N GLY A 261 7.12 2.10 2.48
CA GLY A 261 8.52 2.27 2.80
C GLY A 261 9.43 1.09 2.43
N LEU A 262 8.95 0.10 1.66
CA LEU A 262 9.67 -1.15 1.38
C LEU A 262 11.12 -0.93 0.87
N TYR A 263 11.32 0.07 0.01
CA TYR A 263 12.61 0.45 -0.54
C TYR A 263 13.08 1.85 -0.12
N THR A 264 12.39 2.45 0.84
CA THR A 264 12.77 3.73 1.45
C THR A 264 12.95 3.51 2.96
N PRO A 265 14.06 2.89 3.41
CA PRO A 265 14.24 2.53 4.80
C PRO A 265 14.58 3.73 5.69
N GLY A 266 14.40 3.55 6.99
CA GLY A 266 14.87 4.45 8.03
C GLY A 266 14.10 5.76 8.12
N HIS A 267 14.75 6.75 8.71
CA HIS A 267 14.17 8.05 9.02
C HIS A 267 13.72 8.84 7.78
N ASN A 268 14.32 8.62 6.61
CA ASN A 268 13.88 9.28 5.38
C ASN A 268 12.41 8.98 5.04
N PHE A 269 11.94 7.76 5.29
CA PHE A 269 10.53 7.41 5.08
C PHE A 269 9.60 8.17 6.03
N VAL A 270 10.02 8.35 7.29
CA VAL A 270 9.27 9.15 8.27
C VAL A 270 9.16 10.61 7.82
N GLU A 271 10.27 11.20 7.34
CA GLU A 271 10.26 12.58 6.82
C GLU A 271 9.36 12.70 5.57
N ILE A 272 9.36 11.71 4.68
CA ILE A 272 8.41 11.68 3.55
C ILE A 272 6.96 11.57 4.04
N ALA A 273 6.68 10.74 5.04
CA ALA A 273 5.35 10.65 5.63
C ALA A 273 4.89 12.00 6.23
N LYS A 274 5.77 12.74 6.90
CA LYS A 274 5.49 14.09 7.38
C LYS A 274 5.13 15.06 6.25
N ILE A 275 5.80 14.96 5.09
CA ILE A 275 5.48 15.77 3.92
C ILE A 275 4.07 15.45 3.38
N PHE A 276 3.67 14.18 3.36
CA PHE A 276 2.29 13.82 2.98
C PHE A 276 1.26 14.27 4.03
N VAL A 277 1.59 14.25 5.31
CA VAL A 277 0.75 14.80 6.38
C VAL A 277 0.59 16.31 6.21
N GLU A 278 1.65 17.05 5.91
CA GLU A 278 1.59 18.49 5.59
C GLU A 278 0.67 18.74 4.37
N ALA A 279 0.80 17.94 3.31
CA ALA A 279 -0.07 18.02 2.13
C ALA A 279 -1.54 17.79 2.50
N ARG A 280 -1.84 16.76 3.32
CA ARG A 280 -3.19 16.50 3.87
C ARG A 280 -3.75 17.74 4.57
N ASP A 281 -2.99 18.28 5.51
CA ASP A 281 -3.42 19.41 6.34
C ASP A 281 -3.64 20.68 5.51
N LEU A 282 -2.81 20.92 4.50
CA LEU A 282 -2.98 22.02 3.54
C LEU A 282 -4.23 21.83 2.67
N ILE A 283 -4.51 20.60 2.22
CA ILE A 283 -5.72 20.29 1.43
C ILE A 283 -6.97 20.47 2.29
N GLU A 284 -7.00 19.92 3.51
CA GLU A 284 -8.12 20.05 4.43
C GLU A 284 -8.38 21.50 4.86
N ALA A 285 -7.32 22.31 4.95
CA ALA A 285 -7.43 23.75 5.19
C ALA A 285 -7.80 24.57 3.95
N GLY A 286 -7.92 23.95 2.76
CA GLY A 286 -8.18 24.64 1.49
C GLY A 286 -7.04 25.56 1.04
N LYS A 287 -5.81 25.25 1.43
CA LYS A 287 -4.59 26.06 1.17
C LYS A 287 -3.60 25.39 0.22
N PHE A 288 -3.84 24.16 -0.19
CA PHE A 288 -2.96 23.42 -1.08
C PHE A 288 -3.03 23.99 -2.52
N SER A 289 -1.91 24.45 -3.04
CA SER A 289 -1.77 24.99 -4.39
C SER A 289 -0.79 24.16 -5.21
N SER A 290 -0.77 24.37 -6.54
CA SER A 290 0.21 23.72 -7.42
C SER A 290 1.65 24.07 -7.06
N ASP A 291 1.91 25.31 -6.59
CA ASP A 291 3.24 25.72 -6.16
C ASP A 291 3.67 24.97 -4.89
N GLN A 292 2.74 24.77 -3.94
CA GLN A 292 3.00 23.98 -2.74
C GLN A 292 3.22 22.51 -3.07
N ALA A 293 2.37 21.93 -3.94
CA ALA A 293 2.56 20.55 -4.42
C ALA A 293 3.97 20.36 -4.98
N PHE A 294 4.43 21.28 -5.83
CA PHE A 294 5.77 21.21 -6.42
C PHE A 294 6.89 21.32 -5.35
N VAL A 295 6.75 22.20 -4.36
CA VAL A 295 7.75 22.34 -3.28
C VAL A 295 7.83 21.06 -2.44
N LEU A 296 6.69 20.44 -2.12
CA LEU A 296 6.65 19.19 -1.35
C LEU A 296 7.19 18.01 -2.16
N ASP A 297 6.87 17.92 -3.45
CA ASP A 297 7.41 16.94 -4.39
C ASP A 297 8.95 17.02 -4.47
N GLU A 298 9.51 18.21 -4.64
CA GLU A 298 10.95 18.44 -4.62
C GLU A 298 11.62 18.05 -3.28
N ALA A 299 10.90 18.15 -2.16
CA ALA A 299 11.38 17.72 -0.85
C ALA A 299 11.42 16.17 -0.77
N ILE A 300 10.40 15.49 -1.30
CA ILE A 300 10.36 14.03 -1.41
C ILE A 300 11.55 13.53 -2.26
N HIS A 301 11.79 14.12 -3.43
CA HIS A 301 12.90 13.75 -4.31
C HIS A 301 14.29 13.85 -3.63
N LYS A 302 14.47 14.76 -2.65
CA LYS A 302 15.73 14.89 -1.89
C LYS A 302 15.91 13.76 -0.88
N LEU A 303 14.83 13.24 -0.31
CA LEU A 303 14.83 12.19 0.72
C LEU A 303 14.80 10.79 0.11
N HIS A 304 14.24 10.66 -1.08
CA HIS A 304 14.12 9.38 -1.79
C HIS A 304 15.49 8.76 -2.09
N PRO A 305 15.63 7.42 -2.04
CA PRO A 305 16.88 6.71 -2.33
C PRO A 305 17.46 7.07 -3.70
N LYS A 306 18.77 7.39 -3.74
CA LYS A 306 19.44 7.90 -4.95
C LYS A 306 19.60 6.89 -6.08
N ASN A 307 19.47 5.61 -5.79
CA ASN A 307 19.52 4.51 -6.77
C ASN A 307 18.14 4.13 -7.33
N ARG A 308 17.09 4.88 -7.00
CA ARG A 308 15.72 4.69 -7.48
C ARG A 308 15.16 6.02 -7.96
N PHE A 309 14.35 6.00 -9.01
CA PHE A 309 13.71 7.20 -9.53
C PHE A 309 12.24 7.23 -9.11
N LEU A 310 11.64 8.42 -9.16
CA LEU A 310 10.23 8.64 -8.91
C LEU A 310 9.52 9.01 -10.21
N ASP A 311 8.32 8.50 -10.40
CA ASP A 311 7.39 8.93 -11.45
C ASP A 311 5.93 8.75 -11.01
N THR A 312 4.99 9.05 -11.91
CA THR A 312 3.55 8.88 -11.66
C THR A 312 3.04 7.47 -11.99
N GLY A 313 3.92 6.53 -12.30
CA GLY A 313 3.56 5.15 -12.67
C GLY A 313 2.54 5.12 -13.82
N PHE A 314 1.50 4.31 -13.67
CA PHE A 314 0.42 4.19 -14.66
C PHE A 314 -0.60 5.34 -14.63
N TYR A 315 -0.51 6.26 -13.65
CA TYR A 315 -1.53 7.28 -13.42
C TYR A 315 -1.84 8.15 -14.64
N ASP A 316 -0.80 8.60 -15.35
CA ASP A 316 -0.91 9.46 -16.54
C ASP A 316 -0.97 8.66 -17.86
N TYR A 317 -1.03 7.31 -17.82
CA TYR A 317 -1.08 6.50 -19.02
C TYR A 317 -2.47 6.55 -19.70
N ASP A 318 -2.47 6.41 -21.02
CA ASP A 318 -3.70 6.18 -21.78
C ASP A 318 -4.24 4.78 -21.42
N PRO A 319 -5.50 4.64 -20.99
CA PRO A 319 -6.10 3.33 -20.68
C PRO A 319 -5.95 2.30 -21.79
N ASP A 320 -5.92 2.70 -23.04
CA ASP A 320 -5.76 1.78 -24.17
C ASP A 320 -4.33 1.23 -24.31
N MET A 321 -3.36 1.82 -23.63
CA MET A 321 -1.97 1.35 -23.58
C MET A 321 -1.75 0.28 -22.47
N VAL A 322 -2.67 0.16 -21.52
CA VAL A 322 -2.57 -0.75 -20.36
C VAL A 322 -3.37 -2.04 -20.55
N LYS A 323 -4.16 -2.13 -21.63
CA LYS A 323 -5.02 -3.30 -21.97
C LYS A 323 -4.30 -4.34 -22.78
#